data_f131db716e40b31529967b3a2b4f5ac3
#
_entry.id   f131db716e40b31529967b3a2b4f5ac3
#
_cell.length_a   1.000
_cell.length_b   1.000
_cell.length_c   1.000
_cell.angle_alpha   90.00
_cell.angle_beta   90.00
_cell.angle_gamma   90.00
#
_symmetry.space_group_name_H-M   'P 1'
#
loop_
_entity.id
_entity.type
_entity.pdbx_description
1 polymer ?
#
loop_
_entity_poly.entity_id
_entity_poly.type
_entity_poly.pdbx_seq_one_letter_code
_entity_poly.pdbx_strand_id
1 'polypeptide(L)'
;SRGYLGGNLTIGLPILGYLGRKGNQIIKGLPQLFIDRLRARGAAGEHRPCKLHVSLTIIDPEEAKTVALEMLQEVGVEVLMYVFCVDVVKNGDAVEGVVVESKAGREAILAKTVIDCTGDGDVAFRAGVECRKGDADGGMQPPTLMFCMKGVDVQKLRDALVGRPDVFDMDTMPAEQFRTGKFITVGLRNQIRKAEEAGYKIPVARTILITGIKDDEILVNMSRVSGVDATKPERYTHGEVECRK
;
A
#
# COMPACT_ATOMS: atom_id res chain seq x y z
N SER A 1 12.07 -10.22 2.85
CA SER A 1 11.92 -10.37 4.31
C SER A 1 11.96 -9.01 5.00
N ARG A 2 11.15 -8.82 6.03
CA ARG A 2 11.04 -7.57 6.79
C ARG A 2 10.98 -7.89 8.28
N GLY A 3 11.35 -6.90 9.12
CA GLY A 3 11.25 -6.96 10.58
C GLY A 3 9.90 -6.46 11.11
N TYR A 4 8.85 -6.46 10.29
CA TYR A 4 7.52 -6.03 10.65
C TYR A 4 6.46 -6.66 9.75
N LEU A 5 5.23 -6.68 10.22
CA LEU A 5 4.04 -7.17 9.53
C LEU A 5 3.32 -6.06 8.77
N GLY A 6 2.42 -6.42 7.84
CA GLY A 6 1.47 -5.50 7.24
C GLY A 6 1.70 -5.15 5.76
N GLY A 7 2.87 -5.49 5.18
CA GLY A 7 3.12 -5.25 3.75
C GLY A 7 2.77 -3.82 3.31
N ASN A 8 1.86 -3.66 2.36
CA ASN A 8 1.44 -2.36 1.83
C ASN A 8 0.71 -1.45 2.83
N LEU A 9 0.18 -1.99 3.93
CA LEU A 9 -0.41 -1.17 5.00
C LEU A 9 0.62 -0.28 5.70
N THR A 10 1.90 -0.62 5.59
CA THR A 10 3.00 0.02 6.32
C THR A 10 3.82 0.99 5.50
N ILE A 11 3.36 1.35 4.30
CA ILE A 11 4.01 2.32 3.40
C ILE A 11 3.22 3.61 3.23
N GLY A 12 2.12 3.78 3.97
CA GLY A 12 1.29 4.99 3.95
C GLY A 12 0.15 4.98 2.93
N LEU A 13 -0.11 3.85 2.26
CA LEU A 13 -1.31 3.71 1.46
C LEU A 13 -2.55 3.60 2.36
N PRO A 14 -3.67 4.27 2.01
CA PRO A 14 -4.93 4.06 2.71
C PRO A 14 -5.45 2.65 2.46
N ILE A 15 -6.19 2.11 3.40
CA ILE A 15 -6.92 0.85 3.20
C ILE A 15 -8.17 1.14 2.38
N LEU A 16 -8.42 0.32 1.37
CA LEU A 16 -9.51 0.53 0.41
C LEU A 16 -10.65 -0.47 0.65
N GLY A 17 -11.86 -0.09 0.24
CA GLY A 17 -12.97 -1.02 0.07
C GLY A 17 -13.75 -1.41 1.34
N TYR A 18 -13.63 -0.70 2.46
CA TYR A 18 -14.46 -0.97 3.65
C TYR A 18 -15.94 -0.71 3.43
N LEU A 19 -16.28 0.31 2.64
CA LEU A 19 -17.67 0.64 2.29
C LEU A 19 -18.00 0.11 0.91
N GLY A 20 -19.24 -0.30 0.72
CA GLY A 20 -19.83 -0.57 -0.59
C GLY A 20 -20.23 0.72 -1.30
N ARG A 21 -20.62 0.61 -2.58
CA ARG A 21 -21.05 1.76 -3.41
C ARG A 21 -22.24 2.54 -2.85
N LYS A 22 -23.05 1.91 -2.00
CA LYS A 22 -24.19 2.53 -1.31
C LYS A 22 -23.79 3.19 0.02
N GLY A 23 -22.50 3.22 0.37
CA GLY A 23 -21.99 3.79 1.62
C GLY A 23 -22.12 2.86 2.84
N ASN A 24 -22.74 1.69 2.70
CA ASN A 24 -22.83 0.70 3.77
C ASN A 24 -21.49 -0.02 3.98
N GLN A 25 -21.15 -0.33 5.20
CA GLN A 25 -19.95 -1.08 5.53
C GLN A 25 -20.11 -2.56 5.11
N ILE A 26 -19.17 -3.05 4.30
CA ILE A 26 -19.15 -4.43 3.78
C ILE A 26 -18.02 -5.27 4.37
N ILE A 27 -16.90 -4.67 4.75
CA ILE A 27 -15.79 -5.35 5.43
C ILE A 27 -15.96 -5.22 6.94
N LYS A 28 -16.01 -6.38 7.64
CA LYS A 28 -16.26 -6.51 9.08
C LYS A 28 -15.31 -7.57 9.69
N GLY A 29 -15.51 -7.94 10.95
CA GLY A 29 -14.74 -8.97 11.63
C GLY A 29 -13.29 -8.55 11.91
N LEU A 30 -12.32 -9.43 11.69
CA LEU A 30 -10.90 -9.17 12.01
C LEU A 30 -10.33 -7.91 11.33
N PRO A 31 -10.60 -7.63 10.05
CA PRO A 31 -10.17 -6.37 9.45
C PRO A 31 -10.74 -5.13 10.16
N GLN A 32 -12.00 -5.17 10.60
CA GLN A 32 -12.58 -4.07 11.36
C GLN A 32 -11.97 -3.97 12.76
N LEU A 33 -11.75 -5.07 13.45
CA LEU A 33 -11.08 -5.09 14.75
C LEU A 33 -9.70 -4.44 14.69
N PHE A 34 -8.95 -4.69 13.62
CA PHE A 34 -7.66 -4.03 13.38
C PHE A 34 -7.81 -2.50 13.30
N ILE A 35 -8.81 -2.01 12.55
CA ILE A 35 -9.09 -0.57 12.46
C ILE A 35 -9.55 0.01 13.80
N ASP A 36 -10.40 -0.70 14.54
CA ASP A 36 -10.89 -0.23 15.84
C ASP A 36 -9.74 -0.09 16.84
N ARG A 37 -8.78 -1.00 16.85
CA ARG A 37 -7.56 -0.90 17.67
C ARG A 37 -6.69 0.29 17.27
N LEU A 38 -6.52 0.52 15.97
CA LEU A 38 -5.83 1.70 15.48
C LEU A 38 -6.55 3.00 15.88
N ARG A 39 -7.88 3.03 15.78
CA ARG A 39 -8.69 4.19 16.21
C ARG A 39 -8.55 4.47 17.71
N ALA A 40 -8.54 3.43 18.54
CA ALA A 40 -8.33 3.56 19.96
C ALA A 40 -6.98 4.23 20.32
N ARG A 41 -6.01 4.19 19.40
CA ARG A 41 -4.70 4.85 19.51
C ARG A 41 -4.64 6.21 18.78
N GLY A 42 -5.75 6.67 18.20
CA GLY A 42 -5.75 7.84 17.33
C GLY A 42 -5.03 7.63 15.99
N ALA A 43 -4.79 6.39 15.60
CA ALA A 43 -3.97 5.98 14.47
C ALA A 43 -4.77 5.54 13.23
N ALA A 44 -6.08 5.72 13.21
CA ALA A 44 -6.92 5.50 12.04
C ALA A 44 -8.04 6.52 11.94
N GLY A 45 -8.34 6.94 10.71
CA GLY A 45 -9.48 7.78 10.38
C GLY A 45 -10.77 6.97 10.17
N GLU A 46 -11.84 7.70 9.85
CA GLU A 46 -13.11 7.09 9.47
C GLU A 46 -13.05 6.45 8.07
N HIS A 47 -13.93 5.47 7.84
CA HIS A 47 -14.17 4.96 6.50
C HIS A 47 -14.90 6.03 5.69
N ARG A 48 -14.29 6.49 4.61
CA ARG A 48 -14.84 7.57 3.79
C ARG A 48 -15.07 7.12 2.36
N PRO A 49 -16.18 7.54 1.73
CA PRO A 49 -16.38 7.29 0.31
C PRO A 49 -15.25 7.87 -0.55
N CYS A 50 -14.89 7.17 -1.61
CA CYS A 50 -13.90 7.59 -2.57
C CYS A 50 -14.34 7.22 -3.99
N LYS A 51 -14.38 8.18 -4.91
CA LYS A 51 -14.79 7.92 -6.30
C LYS A 51 -13.92 6.91 -7.01
N LEU A 52 -12.60 6.94 -6.72
CA LEU A 52 -11.64 6.06 -7.40
C LEU A 52 -11.64 4.63 -6.85
N HIS A 53 -11.82 4.48 -5.53
CA HIS A 53 -11.66 3.20 -4.84
C HIS A 53 -12.88 2.79 -4.01
N VAL A 54 -14.05 3.37 -4.27
CA VAL A 54 -15.30 3.22 -3.52
C VAL A 54 -15.21 3.77 -2.10
N SER A 55 -14.21 3.36 -1.33
CA SER A 55 -13.91 3.95 -0.01
C SER A 55 -12.43 3.88 0.32
N LEU A 56 -12.03 4.69 1.28
CA LEU A 56 -10.69 4.72 1.84
C LEU A 56 -10.74 4.88 3.37
N THR A 57 -9.69 4.38 4.03
CA THR A 57 -9.44 4.54 5.47
C THR A 57 -7.98 4.86 5.64
N ILE A 58 -7.67 6.05 6.11
CA ILE A 58 -6.29 6.48 6.36
C ILE A 58 -5.85 5.92 7.71
N ILE A 59 -4.65 5.37 7.76
CA ILE A 59 -4.05 4.80 8.96
C ILE A 59 -2.63 5.33 9.15
N ASP A 60 -2.15 5.30 10.39
CA ASP A 60 -0.74 5.48 10.70
C ASP A 60 0.02 4.18 10.38
N PRO A 61 0.99 4.20 9.46
CA PRO A 61 1.70 2.98 9.06
C PRO A 61 2.61 2.41 10.16
N GLU A 62 3.11 3.24 11.08
CA GLU A 62 3.94 2.76 12.20
C GLU A 62 3.10 2.06 13.27
N GLU A 63 1.97 2.66 13.64
CA GLU A 63 1.02 2.03 14.56
C GLU A 63 0.41 0.75 13.96
N ALA A 64 0.24 0.69 12.65
CA ALA A 64 -0.23 -0.52 11.96
C ALA A 64 0.70 -1.72 12.16
N LYS A 65 2.03 -1.50 12.16
CA LYS A 65 3.03 -2.56 12.44
C LYS A 65 2.88 -3.08 13.86
N THR A 66 2.72 -2.18 14.83
CA THR A 66 2.58 -2.51 16.25
C THR A 66 1.29 -3.27 16.52
N VAL A 67 0.16 -2.75 16.08
CA VAL A 67 -1.16 -3.38 16.28
C VAL A 67 -1.23 -4.75 15.61
N ALA A 68 -0.67 -4.90 14.40
CA ALA A 68 -0.63 -6.20 13.73
C ALA A 68 0.15 -7.25 14.53
N LEU A 69 1.29 -6.87 15.11
CA LEU A 69 2.08 -7.77 15.94
C LEU A 69 1.35 -8.15 17.24
N GLU A 70 0.80 -7.18 17.94
CA GLU A 70 0.05 -7.41 19.18
C GLU A 70 -1.14 -8.36 18.95
N MET A 71 -1.91 -8.17 17.87
CA MET A 71 -3.04 -9.03 17.55
C MET A 71 -2.64 -10.50 17.36
N LEU A 72 -1.46 -10.77 16.81
CA LEU A 72 -0.95 -12.13 16.66
C LEU A 72 -0.44 -12.70 17.99
N GLN A 73 0.28 -11.90 18.76
CA GLN A 73 0.81 -12.32 20.06
C GLN A 73 -0.31 -12.66 21.07
N GLU A 74 -1.38 -11.88 21.11
CA GLU A 74 -2.53 -12.11 21.99
C GLU A 74 -3.19 -13.48 21.79
N VAL A 75 -3.12 -14.03 20.58
CA VAL A 75 -3.69 -15.36 20.25
C VAL A 75 -2.62 -16.45 20.14
N GLY A 76 -1.39 -16.16 20.60
CA GLY A 76 -0.30 -17.13 20.66
C GLY A 76 0.27 -17.57 19.32
N VAL A 77 0.17 -16.73 18.27
CA VAL A 77 0.80 -17.01 16.98
C VAL A 77 2.31 -16.83 17.10
N GLU A 78 3.07 -17.84 16.71
CA GLU A 78 4.51 -17.75 16.58
C GLU A 78 4.86 -16.94 15.32
N VAL A 79 5.58 -15.83 15.49
CA VAL A 79 5.95 -14.92 14.41
C VAL A 79 7.42 -15.03 14.10
N LEU A 80 7.76 -15.38 12.86
CA LEU A 80 9.12 -15.37 12.36
C LEU A 80 9.35 -14.17 11.44
N MET A 81 10.26 -13.29 11.84
CA MET A 81 10.67 -12.12 11.06
C MET A 81 12.04 -12.36 10.41
N TYR A 82 12.39 -11.54 9.41
CA TYR A 82 13.66 -11.63 8.66
C TYR A 82 13.89 -12.97 7.97
N VAL A 83 12.84 -13.73 7.74
CA VAL A 83 12.85 -14.94 6.92
C VAL A 83 12.29 -14.67 5.53
N PHE A 84 12.84 -15.34 4.52
CA PHE A 84 12.35 -15.26 3.14
C PHE A 84 11.89 -16.64 2.70
N CYS A 85 10.61 -16.74 2.27
CA CYS A 85 10.09 -17.99 1.72
C CYS A 85 10.69 -18.22 0.34
N VAL A 86 11.43 -19.32 0.18
CA VAL A 86 12.20 -19.61 -1.04
C VAL A 86 11.66 -20.79 -1.82
N ASP A 87 10.90 -21.67 -1.18
CA ASP A 87 10.32 -22.85 -1.83
C ASP A 87 9.16 -23.41 -1.02
N VAL A 88 8.55 -24.50 -1.49
CA VAL A 88 7.49 -25.24 -0.82
C VAL A 88 7.90 -26.71 -0.60
N VAL A 89 7.39 -27.31 0.47
CA VAL A 89 7.46 -28.76 0.69
C VAL A 89 6.17 -29.36 0.13
N LYS A 90 6.31 -30.28 -0.83
CA LYS A 90 5.17 -30.92 -1.51
C LYS A 90 5.24 -32.43 -1.43
N ASN A 91 4.06 -33.04 -1.37
CA ASN A 91 3.86 -34.46 -1.59
C ASN A 91 2.72 -34.64 -2.64
N GLY A 92 3.10 -34.92 -3.88
CA GLY A 92 2.19 -34.84 -5.02
C GLY A 92 1.65 -33.42 -5.17
N ASP A 93 0.33 -33.25 -5.11
CA ASP A 93 -0.34 -31.94 -5.21
C ASP A 93 -0.57 -31.27 -3.84
N ALA A 94 -0.29 -31.98 -2.73
CA ALA A 94 -0.44 -31.43 -1.39
C ALA A 94 0.79 -30.56 -1.01
N VAL A 95 0.54 -29.35 -0.53
CA VAL A 95 1.56 -28.49 0.08
C VAL A 95 1.60 -28.83 1.57
N GLU A 96 2.71 -29.40 2.04
CA GLU A 96 2.92 -29.82 3.42
C GLU A 96 3.75 -28.81 4.24
N GLY A 97 4.22 -27.74 3.61
CA GLY A 97 5.00 -26.71 4.29
C GLY A 97 5.68 -25.74 3.33
N VAL A 98 6.53 -24.90 3.90
CA VAL A 98 7.36 -23.95 3.16
C VAL A 98 8.83 -24.09 3.51
N VAL A 99 9.69 -23.77 2.57
CA VAL A 99 11.14 -23.65 2.80
C VAL A 99 11.46 -22.17 2.96
N VAL A 100 12.12 -21.84 4.04
CA VAL A 100 12.54 -20.47 4.35
C VAL A 100 14.07 -20.36 4.42
N GLU A 101 14.57 -19.17 4.10
CA GLU A 101 15.97 -18.80 4.23
C GLU A 101 16.12 -17.65 5.22
N SER A 102 17.07 -17.76 6.13
CA SER A 102 17.40 -16.76 7.14
C SER A 102 18.91 -16.69 7.37
N LYS A 103 19.36 -15.87 8.32
CA LYS A 103 20.76 -15.91 8.76
C LYS A 103 21.16 -17.23 9.44
N ALA A 104 20.21 -17.98 9.96
CA ALA A 104 20.47 -19.32 10.53
C ALA A 104 20.63 -20.41 9.45
N GLY A 105 20.34 -20.08 8.20
CA GLY A 105 20.37 -20.98 7.07
C GLY A 105 18.98 -21.31 6.53
N ARG A 106 18.90 -22.43 5.82
CA ARG A 106 17.69 -22.91 5.17
C ARG A 106 16.98 -23.93 6.05
N GLU A 107 15.68 -23.71 6.26
CA GLU A 107 14.85 -24.53 7.12
C GLU A 107 13.49 -24.84 6.44
N ALA A 108 12.88 -25.97 6.80
CA ALA A 108 11.53 -26.31 6.39
C ALA A 108 10.55 -26.10 7.56
N ILE A 109 9.46 -25.41 7.32
CA ILE A 109 8.37 -25.23 8.27
C ILE A 109 7.20 -26.07 7.76
N LEU A 110 6.90 -27.17 8.46
CA LEU A 110 5.82 -28.05 8.09
C LEU A 110 4.50 -27.60 8.71
N ALA A 111 3.41 -27.73 7.98
CA ALA A 111 2.07 -27.35 8.40
C ALA A 111 1.00 -28.20 7.74
N LYS A 112 -0.11 -28.41 8.46
CA LYS A 112 -1.29 -29.10 7.90
C LYS A 112 -2.01 -28.24 6.84
N THR A 113 -1.89 -26.92 6.94
CA THR A 113 -2.50 -25.95 6.02
C THR A 113 -1.54 -24.78 5.84
N VAL A 114 -1.32 -24.39 4.60
CA VAL A 114 -0.50 -23.24 4.24
C VAL A 114 -1.38 -22.17 3.62
N ILE A 115 -1.30 -20.96 4.13
CA ILE A 115 -2.01 -19.78 3.57
C ILE A 115 -0.99 -18.84 2.99
N ASP A 116 -1.06 -18.62 1.67
CA ASP A 116 -0.15 -17.73 0.97
C ASP A 116 -0.59 -16.25 1.14
N CYS A 117 0.18 -15.50 1.91
CA CYS A 117 0.03 -14.06 2.09
C CYS A 117 1.28 -13.30 1.64
N THR A 118 2.04 -13.82 0.68
CA THR A 118 3.30 -13.21 0.20
C THR A 118 3.10 -11.91 -0.57
N GLY A 119 1.87 -11.61 -1.00
CA GLY A 119 1.51 -10.42 -1.77
C GLY A 119 1.47 -10.69 -3.28
N ASP A 120 2.40 -11.48 -3.79
CA ASP A 120 2.48 -11.81 -5.22
C ASP A 120 2.18 -13.30 -5.52
N GLY A 121 1.76 -14.07 -4.50
CA GLY A 121 1.45 -15.49 -4.66
C GLY A 121 2.69 -16.37 -4.83
N ASP A 122 3.80 -16.03 -4.19
CA ASP A 122 5.08 -16.72 -4.34
C ASP A 122 5.02 -18.19 -3.91
N VAL A 123 4.26 -18.50 -2.87
CA VAL A 123 4.07 -19.89 -2.39
C VAL A 123 3.22 -20.66 -3.39
N ALA A 124 2.12 -20.08 -3.85
CA ALA A 124 1.24 -20.69 -4.84
C ALA A 124 1.98 -20.98 -6.16
N PHE A 125 2.76 -20.00 -6.64
CA PHE A 125 3.59 -20.15 -7.85
C PHE A 125 4.59 -21.31 -7.71
N ARG A 126 5.32 -21.38 -6.59
CA ARG A 126 6.28 -22.46 -6.32
C ARG A 126 5.61 -23.84 -6.13
N ALA A 127 4.37 -23.83 -5.66
CA ALA A 127 3.56 -25.03 -5.57
C ALA A 127 3.10 -25.57 -6.95
N GLY A 128 3.29 -24.80 -8.02
CA GLY A 128 2.90 -25.17 -9.39
C GLY A 128 1.48 -24.75 -9.74
N VAL A 129 0.86 -23.83 -8.96
CA VAL A 129 -0.43 -23.25 -9.30
C VAL A 129 -0.25 -22.33 -10.51
N GLU A 130 -1.19 -22.41 -11.46
CA GLU A 130 -1.21 -21.52 -12.63
C GLU A 130 -1.37 -20.06 -12.16
N CYS A 131 -0.41 -19.23 -12.50
CA CYS A 131 -0.40 -17.80 -12.14
C CYS A 131 -0.38 -16.95 -13.39
N ARG A 132 -1.16 -15.87 -13.40
CA ARG A 132 -1.11 -14.85 -14.45
C ARG A 132 -0.12 -13.77 -14.06
N LYS A 133 0.70 -13.33 -14.99
CA LYS A 133 1.70 -12.29 -14.79
C LYS A 133 1.59 -11.25 -15.90
N GLY A 134 1.41 -10.00 -15.49
CA GLY A 134 1.24 -8.90 -16.42
C GLY A 134 -0.12 -8.85 -17.12
N ASP A 135 -0.27 -7.89 -18.02
CA ASP A 135 -1.39 -7.78 -18.95
C ASP A 135 -1.19 -8.63 -20.21
N ALA A 136 -2.05 -8.47 -21.22
CA ALA A 136 -1.99 -9.21 -22.48
C ALA A 136 -0.67 -8.97 -23.26
N ASP A 137 -0.05 -7.81 -23.07
CA ASP A 137 1.21 -7.41 -23.69
C ASP A 137 2.43 -7.70 -22.80
N GLY A 138 2.23 -8.35 -21.65
CA GLY A 138 3.27 -8.66 -20.66
C GLY A 138 3.65 -7.47 -19.77
N GLY A 139 2.92 -6.37 -19.85
CA GLY A 139 3.14 -5.17 -19.03
C GLY A 139 2.81 -5.42 -17.57
N MET A 140 3.74 -5.06 -16.67
CA MET A 140 3.57 -5.17 -15.22
C MET A 140 3.09 -3.84 -14.65
N GLN A 141 2.39 -3.91 -13.51
CA GLN A 141 2.04 -2.71 -12.76
C GLN A 141 3.31 -1.98 -12.31
N PRO A 142 3.43 -0.67 -12.58
CA PRO A 142 4.66 0.07 -12.29
C PRO A 142 4.93 0.16 -10.79
N PRO A 143 6.17 -0.10 -10.34
CA PRO A 143 6.57 0.20 -8.97
C PRO A 143 6.59 1.70 -8.72
N THR A 144 6.46 2.07 -7.45
CA THR A 144 6.55 3.44 -6.95
C THR A 144 7.17 3.46 -5.57
N LEU A 145 7.92 4.52 -5.25
CA LEU A 145 8.30 4.85 -3.89
C LEU A 145 7.34 5.89 -3.34
N MET A 146 6.84 5.66 -2.14
CA MET A 146 6.11 6.66 -1.39
C MET A 146 7.04 7.36 -0.40
N PHE A 147 6.80 8.63 -0.18
CA PHE A 147 7.52 9.40 0.84
C PHE A 147 6.56 10.29 1.62
N CYS A 148 6.96 10.66 2.83
CA CYS A 148 6.20 11.54 3.70
C CYS A 148 6.86 12.93 3.74
N MET A 149 6.06 13.95 3.50
CA MET A 149 6.44 15.35 3.75
C MET A 149 5.87 15.76 5.11
N LYS A 150 6.73 16.33 5.96
CA LYS A 150 6.36 16.87 7.28
C LYS A 150 6.44 18.40 7.26
N GLY A 151 5.76 19.02 8.23
CA GLY A 151 5.69 20.47 8.34
C GLY A 151 4.83 21.09 7.24
N VAL A 152 3.93 20.33 6.64
CA VAL A 152 2.97 20.81 5.64
C VAL A 152 1.78 21.45 6.35
N ASP A 153 1.45 22.68 5.99
CA ASP A 153 0.19 23.29 6.37
C ASP A 153 -0.98 22.65 5.61
N VAL A 154 -1.49 21.56 6.19
CA VAL A 154 -2.56 20.76 5.58
C VAL A 154 -3.86 21.56 5.46
N GLN A 155 -4.10 22.54 6.37
CA GLN A 155 -5.27 23.41 6.27
C GLN A 155 -5.16 24.35 5.07
N LYS A 156 -3.99 24.97 4.88
CA LYS A 156 -3.74 25.81 3.70
C LYS A 156 -3.82 25.03 2.39
N LEU A 157 -3.32 23.79 2.38
CA LEU A 157 -3.50 22.89 1.23
C LEU A 157 -4.98 22.60 0.98
N ARG A 158 -5.74 22.31 2.01
CA ARG A 158 -7.19 22.09 1.95
C ARG A 158 -7.93 23.28 1.35
N ASP A 159 -7.65 24.50 1.84
CA ASP A 159 -8.26 25.72 1.38
C ASP A 159 -7.92 26.01 -0.09
N ALA A 160 -6.69 25.70 -0.50
CA ALA A 160 -6.26 25.80 -1.89
C ALA A 160 -6.99 24.79 -2.80
N LEU A 161 -7.19 23.56 -2.35
CA LEU A 161 -7.94 22.53 -3.07
C LEU A 161 -9.41 22.94 -3.29
N VAL A 162 -10.05 23.48 -2.26
CA VAL A 162 -11.45 23.92 -2.32
C VAL A 162 -11.60 25.20 -3.13
N GLY A 163 -10.66 26.15 -2.97
CA GLY A 163 -10.72 27.46 -3.60
C GLY A 163 -10.32 27.49 -5.08
N ARG A 164 -9.52 26.51 -5.52
CA ARG A 164 -9.03 26.42 -6.91
C ARG A 164 -9.09 25.01 -7.46
N PRO A 165 -10.29 24.46 -7.65
CA PRO A 165 -10.47 23.08 -8.14
C PRO A 165 -9.93 22.87 -9.56
N ASP A 166 -9.82 23.92 -10.35
CA ASP A 166 -9.22 23.93 -11.69
C ASP A 166 -7.70 23.67 -11.70
N VAL A 167 -7.03 24.03 -10.63
CA VAL A 167 -5.58 23.78 -10.47
C VAL A 167 -5.30 22.37 -9.99
N PHE A 168 -6.18 21.84 -9.19
CA PHE A 168 -6.10 20.54 -8.57
C PHE A 168 -7.19 19.65 -9.14
N ASP A 169 -7.02 18.99 -10.24
CA ASP A 169 -7.96 18.02 -10.81
C ASP A 169 -8.62 17.12 -9.74
N MET A 170 -9.69 17.59 -9.13
CA MET A 170 -10.32 17.01 -7.94
C MET A 170 -11.21 15.80 -8.30
N ASP A 171 -10.62 14.78 -8.93
CA ASP A 171 -11.36 13.63 -9.45
C ASP A 171 -11.78 12.61 -8.37
N THR A 172 -11.13 12.63 -7.20
CA THR A 172 -11.18 11.48 -6.29
C THR A 172 -12.17 11.60 -5.15
N MET A 173 -12.54 12.83 -4.77
CA MET A 173 -13.51 13.07 -3.68
C MET A 173 -14.42 14.25 -4.02
N PRO A 174 -15.68 14.24 -3.60
CA PRO A 174 -16.53 15.45 -3.65
C PRO A 174 -15.89 16.60 -2.89
N ALA A 175 -15.99 17.82 -3.40
CA ALA A 175 -15.40 19.02 -2.78
C ALA A 175 -15.74 19.17 -1.28
N GLU A 176 -16.94 18.75 -0.89
CA GLU A 176 -17.41 18.73 0.49
C GLU A 176 -16.52 17.87 1.41
N GLN A 177 -16.02 16.75 0.91
CA GLN A 177 -15.18 15.84 1.70
C GLN A 177 -13.76 16.38 1.96
N PHE A 178 -13.33 17.39 1.19
CA PHE A 178 -12.09 18.10 1.47
C PHE A 178 -12.21 19.10 2.62
N ARG A 179 -13.43 19.54 2.94
CA ARG A 179 -13.65 20.53 4.01
C ARG A 179 -13.37 20.00 5.40
N THR A 180 -13.51 18.70 5.60
CA THR A 180 -13.35 18.07 6.92
C THR A 180 -12.58 16.75 6.86
N GLY A 181 -11.84 16.44 7.91
CA GLY A 181 -11.16 15.16 8.09
C GLY A 181 -10.00 14.88 7.11
N LYS A 182 -9.57 13.66 7.06
CA LYS A 182 -8.46 13.20 6.21
C LYS A 182 -8.93 12.97 4.78
N PHE A 183 -8.06 13.19 3.80
CA PHE A 183 -8.40 13.06 2.38
C PHE A 183 -7.26 12.50 1.54
N ILE A 184 -7.61 12.05 0.35
CA ILE A 184 -6.70 11.77 -0.75
C ILE A 184 -7.09 12.69 -1.92
N THR A 185 -6.12 13.26 -2.60
CA THR A 185 -6.33 14.01 -3.83
C THR A 185 -5.41 13.52 -4.94
N VAL A 186 -5.91 13.58 -6.16
CA VAL A 186 -5.14 13.28 -7.37
C VAL A 186 -5.21 14.52 -8.25
N GLY A 187 -4.04 15.01 -8.70
CA GLY A 187 -4.04 16.24 -9.50
C GLY A 187 -2.67 16.82 -9.77
N LEU A 188 -2.61 18.13 -9.81
CA LEU A 188 -1.42 18.93 -10.15
C LEU A 188 -0.93 18.71 -11.60
N ARG A 189 -1.78 18.23 -12.52
CA ARG A 189 -1.39 17.97 -13.93
C ARG A 189 -0.83 19.20 -14.63
N ASN A 190 -1.44 20.36 -14.40
CA ASN A 190 -0.97 21.62 -15.00
C ASN A 190 0.39 22.05 -14.45
N GLN A 191 0.66 21.85 -13.17
CA GLN A 191 1.95 22.14 -12.55
C GLN A 191 3.03 21.19 -13.05
N ILE A 192 2.72 19.91 -13.19
CA ILE A 192 3.63 18.91 -13.76
C ILE A 192 3.97 19.29 -15.19
N ARG A 193 2.99 19.58 -16.04
CA ARG A 193 3.22 20.00 -17.42
C ARG A 193 4.12 21.26 -17.51
N LYS A 194 3.87 22.28 -16.67
CA LYS A 194 4.73 23.46 -16.61
C LYS A 194 6.16 23.14 -16.20
N ALA A 195 6.34 22.21 -15.27
CA ALA A 195 7.66 21.76 -14.88
C ALA A 195 8.36 20.99 -16.01
N GLU A 196 7.63 20.14 -16.74
CA GLU A 196 8.15 19.45 -17.94
C GLU A 196 8.55 20.45 -19.05
N GLU A 197 7.72 21.46 -19.30
CA GLU A 197 8.02 22.57 -20.22
C GLU A 197 9.27 23.35 -19.79
N ALA A 198 9.56 23.42 -18.49
CA ALA A 198 10.78 24.01 -17.93
C ALA A 198 11.99 23.06 -17.92
N GLY A 199 11.85 21.84 -18.48
CA GLY A 199 12.94 20.87 -18.61
C GLY A 199 13.08 19.86 -17.48
N TYR A 200 12.18 19.86 -16.49
CA TYR A 200 12.18 18.84 -15.46
C TYR A 200 11.59 17.53 -15.97
N LYS A 201 12.25 16.41 -15.67
CA LYS A 201 11.72 15.07 -15.97
C LYS A 201 10.87 14.58 -14.80
N ILE A 202 9.55 14.56 -14.97
CA ILE A 202 8.63 14.06 -13.97
C ILE A 202 8.01 12.76 -14.49
N PRO A 203 8.13 11.64 -13.77
CA PRO A 203 7.76 10.31 -14.27
C PRO A 203 6.25 10.07 -14.33
N VAL A 204 5.44 11.01 -13.88
CA VAL A 204 3.98 10.87 -13.78
C VAL A 204 3.28 12.13 -14.26
N ALA A 205 2.14 11.97 -14.94
CA ALA A 205 1.31 13.09 -15.38
C ALA A 205 0.46 13.72 -14.26
N ARG A 206 0.46 13.14 -13.07
CA ARG A 206 -0.33 13.59 -11.91
C ARG A 206 0.29 13.10 -10.61
N THR A 207 0.07 13.84 -9.52
CA THR A 207 0.42 13.41 -8.17
C THR A 207 -0.75 12.76 -7.47
N ILE A 208 -0.46 11.96 -6.45
CA ILE A 208 -1.43 11.51 -5.46
C ILE A 208 -0.91 11.99 -4.10
N LEU A 209 -1.71 12.83 -3.44
CA LEU A 209 -1.42 13.35 -2.11
C LEU A 209 -2.40 12.74 -1.11
N ILE A 210 -1.89 12.20 -0.02
CA ILE A 210 -2.67 11.53 1.01
C ILE A 210 -2.36 12.21 2.34
N THR A 211 -3.36 12.74 3.04
CA THR A 211 -3.12 13.28 4.38
C THR A 211 -2.72 12.16 5.33
N GLY A 212 -1.66 12.37 6.10
CA GLY A 212 -1.28 11.49 7.21
C GLY A 212 -2.27 11.55 8.37
N ILE A 213 -2.05 10.74 9.39
CA ILE A 213 -2.83 10.84 10.64
C ILE A 213 -2.50 12.14 11.38
N LYS A 214 -1.24 12.56 11.40
CA LYS A 214 -0.85 13.86 11.94
C LYS A 214 -1.26 14.98 11.00
N ASP A 215 -1.50 16.16 11.56
CA ASP A 215 -2.08 17.28 10.80
C ASP A 215 -1.05 18.07 9.98
N ASP A 216 0.23 17.73 10.11
CA ASP A 216 1.34 18.33 9.37
C ASP A 216 2.00 17.37 8.37
N GLU A 217 1.38 16.22 8.10
CA GLU A 217 1.95 15.17 7.26
C GLU A 217 1.14 14.96 5.98
N ILE A 218 1.86 14.87 4.86
CA ILE A 218 1.34 14.45 3.55
C ILE A 218 2.20 13.31 3.01
N LEU A 219 1.56 12.20 2.71
CA LEU A 219 2.15 11.09 1.98
C LEU A 219 2.00 11.34 0.49
N VAL A 220 3.08 11.18 -0.24
CA VAL A 220 3.16 11.46 -1.67
C VAL A 220 3.44 10.19 -2.44
N ASN A 221 2.61 9.93 -3.45
CA ASN A 221 2.78 8.84 -4.41
C ASN A 221 2.88 9.46 -5.82
N MET A 222 4.11 9.62 -6.32
CA MET A 222 4.37 10.22 -7.62
C MET A 222 5.65 9.72 -8.33
N SER A 223 6.42 8.80 -7.74
CA SER A 223 7.66 8.28 -8.31
C SER A 223 7.41 6.96 -9.06
N ARG A 224 6.69 7.01 -10.15
CA ARG A 224 6.23 5.83 -10.88
C ARG A 224 7.18 5.49 -12.04
N VAL A 225 7.63 4.24 -12.15
CA VAL A 225 8.48 3.77 -13.24
C VAL A 225 7.79 2.65 -14.01
N SER A 226 7.44 2.91 -15.27
CA SER A 226 6.79 1.94 -16.15
C SER A 226 7.81 0.97 -16.79
N GLY A 227 7.35 -0.20 -17.25
CA GLY A 227 8.18 -1.18 -17.95
C GLY A 227 9.11 -1.99 -17.05
N VAL A 228 8.86 -2.01 -15.75
CA VAL A 228 9.63 -2.78 -14.76
C VAL A 228 8.97 -4.12 -14.51
N ASP A 229 9.67 -5.21 -14.81
CA ASP A 229 9.34 -6.56 -14.37
C ASP A 229 9.97 -6.81 -12.98
N ALA A 230 9.18 -6.65 -11.92
CA ALA A 230 9.64 -6.78 -10.53
C ALA A 230 9.97 -8.24 -10.13
N THR A 231 9.72 -9.23 -11.00
CA THR A 231 10.17 -10.61 -10.79
C THR A 231 11.64 -10.83 -11.17
N LYS A 232 12.26 -9.82 -11.78
CA LYS A 232 13.68 -9.82 -12.17
C LYS A 232 14.46 -8.83 -11.32
N PRO A 233 15.40 -9.30 -10.47
CA PRO A 233 16.11 -8.45 -9.51
C PRO A 233 16.76 -7.22 -10.14
N GLU A 234 17.39 -7.38 -11.31
CA GLU A 234 18.06 -6.30 -12.04
C GLU A 234 17.07 -5.23 -12.53
N ARG A 235 15.87 -5.66 -12.98
CA ARG A 235 14.82 -4.74 -13.41
C ARG A 235 14.18 -4.02 -12.22
N TYR A 236 13.96 -4.76 -11.13
CA TYR A 236 13.40 -4.17 -9.92
C TYR A 236 14.37 -3.17 -9.28
N THR A 237 15.68 -3.50 -9.25
CA THR A 237 16.74 -2.59 -8.80
C THR A 237 16.76 -1.31 -9.66
N HIS A 238 16.65 -1.43 -10.97
CA HIS A 238 16.56 -0.28 -11.87
C HIS A 238 15.35 0.60 -11.52
N GLY A 239 14.15 0.00 -11.35
CA GLY A 239 12.95 0.73 -10.94
C GLY A 239 13.12 1.45 -9.60
N GLU A 240 13.74 0.82 -8.63
CA GLU A 240 14.03 1.37 -7.31
C GLU A 240 14.98 2.58 -7.37
N VAL A 241 16.00 2.54 -8.23
CA VAL A 241 16.94 3.65 -8.47
C VAL A 241 16.26 4.80 -9.18
N GLU A 242 15.49 4.52 -10.23
CA GLU A 242 14.78 5.57 -10.99
C GLU A 242 13.71 6.28 -10.16
N CYS A 243 13.02 5.57 -9.27
CA CYS A 243 12.06 6.19 -8.34
C CYS A 243 12.69 7.19 -7.36
N ARG A 244 14.02 7.17 -7.17
CA ARG A 244 14.76 8.09 -6.27
C ARG A 244 15.33 9.32 -6.98
N LYS A 245 15.34 9.35 -8.27
CA LYS A 245 15.78 10.51 -9.08
C LYS A 245 14.66 11.54 -9.23
#